data_46c64d2304acb9382f0cbc6939d85e3c
#
_entry.id   46c64d2304acb9382f0cbc6939d85e3c
#
_cell.length_a   1.000
_cell.length_b   1.000
_cell.length_c   1.000
_cell.angle_alpha   90.00
_cell.angle_beta   90.00
_cell.angle_gamma   90.00
#
_symmetry.space_group_name_H-M   'P 1'
#
loop_
_entity.id
_entity.type
_entity.pdbx_description
1 polymer ?
#
loop_
_entity_poly.entity_id
_entity_poly.type
_entity_poly.pdbx_seq_one_letter_code
_entity_poly.pdbx_strand_id
1 'polypeptide(L)'
;LDIEKFEEAIIANKSKKLRAAIITFIGGLAPNLDKIYEIGKKYNILIIEDCRAALGTTYKGKKVGNLGADMTIFSTNPSPSRYAISRSGVLVTNNEELATRAKLLRNHAITTAYDSYGNLDYVYDVDDIGHKFDISELDAAYAIAQLKKTDSFIKRRQEIAKIYEDRLKDIKHITILPHKNEHIYTQFIIKISRNRDAFARALKEKGVSTALNYIPLHLLTYYKNKYSIKITAFPNALNNYQQILSLPIYAGLTNEEVNYVCDQVVQIAQEWI
;
A
#
# COMPACT_ATOMS: atom_id res chain seq x y z
N LEU A 1 0.40 -7.44 -9.12
CA LEU A 1 1.37 -8.54 -9.06
C LEU A 1 1.06 -9.53 -10.17
N ASP A 2 2.09 -9.91 -10.93
CA ASP A 2 2.06 -11.00 -11.90
C ASP A 2 2.32 -12.32 -11.15
N ILE A 3 1.35 -13.23 -11.15
CA ILE A 3 1.37 -14.46 -10.35
C ILE A 3 2.40 -15.46 -10.89
N GLU A 4 2.52 -15.58 -12.22
CA GLU A 4 3.49 -16.49 -12.84
C GLU A 4 4.92 -16.05 -12.53
N LYS A 5 5.20 -14.74 -12.66
CA LYS A 5 6.51 -14.17 -12.33
C LYS A 5 6.81 -14.24 -10.83
N PHE A 6 5.80 -14.19 -9.99
CA PHE A 6 5.97 -14.39 -8.55
C PHE A 6 6.40 -15.84 -8.25
N GLU A 7 5.75 -16.83 -8.85
CA GLU A 7 6.12 -18.24 -8.70
C GLU A 7 7.51 -18.55 -9.27
N GLU A 8 7.82 -18.05 -10.49
CA GLU A 8 9.14 -18.17 -11.10
C GLU A 8 10.23 -17.60 -10.18
N ALA A 9 10.00 -16.43 -9.57
CA ALA A 9 10.95 -15.81 -8.66
C ALA A 9 11.22 -16.65 -7.41
N ILE A 10 10.21 -17.32 -6.86
CA ILE A 10 10.37 -18.23 -5.74
C ILE A 10 11.21 -19.43 -6.16
N ILE A 11 10.90 -20.06 -7.30
CA ILE A 11 11.64 -21.23 -7.83
C ILE A 11 13.12 -20.87 -8.05
N ALA A 12 13.38 -19.74 -8.70
CA ALA A 12 14.74 -19.27 -8.99
C ALA A 12 15.58 -18.98 -7.73
N ASN A 13 14.93 -18.72 -6.58
CA ASN A 13 15.59 -18.40 -5.32
C ASN A 13 15.42 -19.49 -4.25
N LYS A 14 14.86 -20.66 -4.57
CA LYS A 14 14.57 -21.73 -3.63
C LYS A 14 15.81 -22.28 -2.89
N SER A 15 16.98 -22.24 -3.52
CA SER A 15 18.26 -22.65 -2.92
C SER A 15 18.83 -21.65 -1.90
N LYS A 16 18.29 -20.42 -1.88
CA LYS A 16 18.68 -19.35 -0.97
C LYS A 16 17.89 -19.44 0.33
N LYS A 17 18.26 -18.62 1.30
CA LYS A 17 17.53 -18.51 2.59
C LYS A 17 16.21 -17.73 2.42
N LEU A 18 15.40 -18.05 1.40
CA LEU A 18 14.08 -17.47 1.19
C LEU A 18 13.12 -18.03 2.25
N ARG A 19 12.43 -17.17 2.97
CA ARG A 19 11.51 -17.53 4.06
C ARG A 19 10.14 -16.91 3.90
N ALA A 20 10.06 -15.71 3.35
CA ALA A 20 8.81 -14.96 3.26
C ALA A 20 8.74 -14.14 1.98
N ALA A 21 7.53 -13.78 1.58
CA ALA A 21 7.24 -12.82 0.53
C ALA A 21 6.33 -11.70 1.07
N ILE A 22 6.69 -10.46 0.80
CA ILE A 22 5.88 -9.30 1.14
C ILE A 22 5.06 -8.89 -0.08
N ILE A 23 3.74 -8.91 0.05
CA ILE A 23 2.79 -8.60 -1.01
C ILE A 23 2.15 -7.24 -0.75
N THR A 24 2.52 -6.23 -1.52
CA THR A 24 2.03 -4.87 -1.34
C THR A 24 0.73 -4.64 -2.11
N PHE A 25 -0.29 -4.12 -1.43
CA PHE A 25 -1.60 -3.76 -1.99
C PHE A 25 -1.58 -2.30 -2.44
N ILE A 26 -1.10 -2.07 -3.66
CA ILE A 26 -0.96 -0.71 -4.20
C ILE A 26 -2.34 -0.12 -4.51
N GLY A 27 -2.55 1.14 -4.13
CA GLY A 27 -3.77 1.89 -4.44
C GLY A 27 -5.02 1.44 -3.69
N GLY A 28 -4.92 0.40 -2.84
CA GLY A 28 -6.06 -0.10 -2.08
C GLY A 28 -6.85 -1.20 -2.79
N LEU A 29 -6.21 -1.94 -3.70
CA LEU A 29 -6.79 -3.12 -4.37
C LEU A 29 -6.01 -4.38 -3.97
N ALA A 30 -6.73 -5.42 -3.56
CA ALA A 30 -6.15 -6.73 -3.31
C ALA A 30 -5.73 -7.41 -4.63
N PRO A 31 -4.53 -8.03 -4.70
CA PRO A 31 -4.14 -8.90 -5.81
C PRO A 31 -4.91 -10.23 -5.76
N ASN A 32 -4.56 -11.18 -6.62
CA ASN A 32 -5.15 -12.53 -6.60
C ASN A 32 -4.63 -13.32 -5.37
N LEU A 33 -5.30 -13.17 -4.23
CA LEU A 33 -4.85 -13.74 -2.95
C LEU A 33 -4.90 -15.27 -2.95
N ASP A 34 -5.91 -15.88 -3.57
CA ASP A 34 -6.01 -17.35 -3.60
C ASP A 34 -4.76 -17.97 -4.19
N LYS A 35 -4.30 -17.44 -5.33
CA LYS A 35 -3.09 -17.94 -6.00
C LYS A 35 -1.82 -17.64 -5.19
N ILE A 36 -1.75 -16.50 -4.53
CA ILE A 36 -0.62 -16.13 -3.68
C ILE A 36 -0.50 -17.10 -2.49
N TYR A 37 -1.61 -17.40 -1.82
CA TYR A 37 -1.62 -18.32 -0.69
C TYR A 37 -1.34 -19.77 -1.13
N GLU A 38 -1.88 -20.20 -2.29
CA GLU A 38 -1.57 -21.51 -2.88
C GLU A 38 -0.06 -21.65 -3.11
N ILE A 39 0.58 -20.66 -3.70
CA ILE A 39 2.03 -20.63 -3.95
C ILE A 39 2.82 -20.60 -2.63
N GLY A 40 2.42 -19.76 -1.67
CA GLY A 40 3.06 -19.71 -0.35
C GLY A 40 3.08 -21.09 0.33
N LYS A 41 1.93 -21.76 0.35
CA LYS A 41 1.79 -23.11 0.90
C LYS A 41 2.62 -24.15 0.12
N LYS A 42 2.58 -24.11 -1.21
CA LYS A 42 3.31 -25.05 -2.09
C LYS A 42 4.83 -25.01 -1.85
N TYR A 43 5.38 -23.83 -1.62
CA TYR A 43 6.82 -23.64 -1.48
C TYR A 43 7.29 -23.40 -0.04
N ASN A 44 6.38 -23.49 0.94
CA ASN A 44 6.64 -23.21 2.36
C ASN A 44 7.25 -21.82 2.57
N ILE A 45 6.62 -20.79 1.97
CA ILE A 45 6.99 -19.38 2.06
C ILE A 45 5.90 -18.66 2.84
N LEU A 46 6.27 -17.95 3.89
CA LEU A 46 5.36 -17.10 4.65
C LEU A 46 4.89 -15.94 3.80
N ILE A 47 3.60 -15.65 3.84
CA ILE A 47 3.01 -14.51 3.12
C ILE A 47 2.74 -13.38 4.12
N ILE A 48 3.36 -12.23 3.86
CA ILE A 48 3.15 -10.99 4.61
C ILE A 48 2.42 -10.01 3.69
N GLU A 49 1.21 -9.64 4.06
CA GLU A 49 0.44 -8.63 3.33
C GLU A 49 0.82 -7.22 3.81
N ASP A 50 1.34 -6.41 2.91
CA ASP A 50 1.54 -4.98 3.14
C ASP A 50 0.29 -4.21 2.70
N CYS A 51 -0.64 -4.06 3.63
CA CYS A 51 -1.91 -3.36 3.46
C CYS A 51 -1.89 -1.92 3.98
N ARG A 52 -0.71 -1.26 4.03
CA ARG A 52 -0.59 0.13 4.49
C ARG A 52 -1.50 1.10 3.73
N ALA A 53 -1.73 0.86 2.45
CA ALA A 53 -2.63 1.64 1.60
C ALA A 53 -3.97 0.92 1.33
N ALA A 54 -4.33 -0.08 2.14
CA ALA A 54 -5.46 -0.97 1.85
C ALA A 54 -6.33 -1.27 3.08
N LEU A 55 -6.31 -0.41 4.09
CA LEU A 55 -7.16 -0.56 5.27
C LEU A 55 -8.63 -0.47 4.88
N GLY A 56 -9.37 -1.56 5.12
CA GLY A 56 -10.77 -1.70 4.74
C GLY A 56 -11.03 -2.33 3.36
N THR A 57 -10.00 -2.65 2.59
CA THR A 57 -10.11 -3.41 1.33
C THR A 57 -10.76 -4.77 1.60
N THR A 58 -11.58 -5.20 0.65
CA THR A 58 -12.16 -6.54 0.64
C THR A 58 -11.58 -7.39 -0.49
N TYR A 59 -11.65 -8.69 -0.32
CA TYR A 59 -11.37 -9.68 -1.35
C TYR A 59 -12.45 -10.75 -1.30
N LYS A 60 -13.19 -10.93 -2.39
CA LYS A 60 -14.37 -11.82 -2.46
C LYS A 60 -15.36 -11.57 -1.32
N GLY A 61 -15.64 -10.29 -1.04
CA GLY A 61 -16.60 -9.84 -0.02
C GLY A 61 -16.12 -9.93 1.43
N LYS A 62 -14.87 -10.37 1.70
CA LYS A 62 -14.31 -10.45 3.05
C LYS A 62 -13.21 -9.41 3.23
N LYS A 63 -13.16 -8.75 4.38
CA LYS A 63 -12.08 -7.77 4.69
C LYS A 63 -10.72 -8.48 4.74
N VAL A 64 -9.70 -7.90 4.12
CA VAL A 64 -8.31 -8.39 4.20
C VAL A 64 -7.78 -8.28 5.63
N GLY A 65 -6.77 -9.09 5.95
CA GLY A 65 -6.18 -9.19 7.30
C GLY A 65 -6.52 -10.48 8.05
N ASN A 66 -7.45 -11.29 7.52
CA ASN A 66 -7.82 -12.60 8.09
C ASN A 66 -8.28 -13.57 6.99
N LEU A 67 -7.53 -13.64 5.89
CA LEU A 67 -7.91 -14.46 4.73
C LEU A 67 -7.00 -15.66 4.49
N GLY A 68 -5.75 -15.63 4.96
CA GLY A 68 -4.80 -16.72 4.74
C GLY A 68 -3.33 -16.30 4.75
N ALA A 69 -3.04 -15.00 4.92
CA ALA A 69 -1.68 -14.54 5.15
C ALA A 69 -1.19 -14.93 6.56
N ASP A 70 0.11 -15.15 6.69
CA ASP A 70 0.74 -15.40 7.99
C ASP A 70 0.77 -14.13 8.84
N MET A 71 0.92 -12.96 8.20
CA MET A 71 0.84 -11.63 8.81
C MET A 71 0.22 -10.64 7.84
N THR A 72 -0.52 -9.66 8.38
CA THR A 72 -0.97 -8.50 7.61
C THR A 72 -0.60 -7.22 8.36
N ILE A 73 -0.08 -6.23 7.62
CA ILE A 73 0.35 -4.94 8.17
C ILE A 73 -0.58 -3.85 7.64
N PHE A 74 -1.17 -3.09 8.55
CA PHE A 74 -1.96 -1.91 8.24
C PHE A 74 -1.27 -0.63 8.75
N SER A 75 -1.55 0.49 8.09
CA SER A 75 -1.28 1.81 8.63
C SER A 75 -2.57 2.44 9.10
N THR A 76 -2.54 3.08 10.26
CA THR A 76 -3.66 3.88 10.75
C THR A 76 -3.79 5.20 9.98
N ASN A 77 -2.79 5.52 9.17
CA ASN A 77 -2.81 6.62 8.23
C ASN A 77 -2.75 6.10 6.79
N PRO A 78 -3.89 5.93 6.13
CA PRO A 78 -3.96 5.39 4.77
C PRO A 78 -3.40 6.34 3.69
N SER A 79 -3.14 7.59 4.04
CA SER A 79 -2.54 8.55 3.12
C SER A 79 -1.03 8.64 3.33
N PRO A 80 -0.20 8.58 2.27
CA PRO A 80 1.24 8.83 2.35
C PRO A 80 1.58 10.31 2.60
N SER A 81 0.65 11.10 3.09
CA SER A 81 0.80 12.51 3.36
C SER A 81 1.96 12.76 4.34
N ARG A 82 2.83 13.70 4.00
CA ARG A 82 3.87 14.21 4.91
C ARG A 82 3.31 14.85 6.17
N TYR A 83 2.04 15.18 6.15
CA TYR A 83 1.31 15.91 7.18
C TYR A 83 0.40 15.01 8.03
N ALA A 84 0.69 13.70 8.04
CA ALA A 84 -0.05 12.78 8.89
C ALA A 84 0.11 13.16 10.37
N ILE A 85 -1.00 13.39 11.03
CA ILE A 85 -1.05 13.72 12.45
C ILE A 85 -0.63 12.52 13.30
N SER A 86 -1.00 11.31 12.88
CA SER A 86 -0.64 10.05 13.53
C SER A 86 0.14 9.15 12.57
N ARG A 87 1.18 8.50 13.08
CA ARG A 87 2.02 7.55 12.33
C ARG A 87 2.14 6.26 13.09
N SER A 88 1.09 5.48 13.07
CA SER A 88 1.10 4.17 13.71
C SER A 88 0.76 3.06 12.72
N GLY A 89 1.22 1.86 13.05
CA GLY A 89 0.98 0.65 12.31
C GLY A 89 0.34 -0.41 13.18
N VAL A 90 -0.39 -1.32 12.55
CA VAL A 90 -0.99 -2.48 13.19
C VAL A 90 -0.53 -3.72 12.44
N LEU A 91 0.01 -4.69 13.17
CA LEU A 91 0.29 -6.04 12.68
C LEU A 91 -0.79 -6.97 13.21
N VAL A 92 -1.40 -7.75 12.32
CA VAL A 92 -2.36 -8.79 12.68
C VAL A 92 -1.87 -10.14 12.19
N THR A 93 -2.11 -11.18 13.00
CA THR A 93 -1.80 -12.58 12.68
C THR A 93 -2.69 -13.50 13.50
N ASN A 94 -3.00 -14.69 12.96
CA ASN A 94 -3.65 -15.78 13.70
C ASN A 94 -2.65 -16.76 14.30
N ASN A 95 -1.36 -16.57 14.07
CA ASN A 95 -0.29 -17.40 14.63
C ASN A 95 0.15 -16.82 15.98
N GLU A 96 -0.10 -17.56 17.05
CA GLU A 96 0.20 -17.13 18.43
C GLU A 96 1.71 -16.94 18.67
N GLU A 97 2.55 -17.80 18.08
CA GLU A 97 4.02 -17.69 18.19
C GLU A 97 4.50 -16.37 17.56
N LEU A 98 4.03 -16.06 16.33
CA LEU A 98 4.37 -14.81 15.66
C LEU A 98 3.84 -13.60 16.43
N ALA A 99 2.63 -13.68 17.00
CA ALA A 99 2.07 -12.58 17.80
C ALA A 99 2.87 -12.33 19.07
N THR A 100 3.25 -13.40 19.79
CA THR A 100 4.05 -13.31 21.01
C THR A 100 5.44 -12.75 20.71
N ARG A 101 6.09 -13.25 19.65
CA ARG A 101 7.40 -12.75 19.23
C ARG A 101 7.36 -11.29 18.81
N ALA A 102 6.32 -10.88 18.06
CA ALA A 102 6.15 -9.48 17.65
C ALA A 102 5.93 -8.55 18.86
N LYS A 103 5.14 -8.97 19.85
CA LYS A 103 4.91 -8.20 21.08
C LYS A 103 6.21 -8.04 21.88
N LEU A 104 7.00 -9.09 21.99
CA LEU A 104 8.31 -9.05 22.66
C LEU A 104 9.26 -8.08 21.96
N LEU A 105 9.47 -8.25 20.65
CA LEU A 105 10.38 -7.41 19.86
C LEU A 105 9.95 -5.95 19.80
N ARG A 106 8.66 -5.65 19.84
CA ARG A 106 8.11 -4.29 19.84
C ARG A 106 8.54 -3.48 21.05
N ASN A 107 8.74 -4.14 22.19
CA ASN A 107 9.07 -3.52 23.47
C ASN A 107 10.44 -3.98 23.96
N HIS A 108 11.51 -3.59 23.26
CA HIS A 108 12.90 -3.84 23.63
C HIS A 108 13.30 -5.31 23.88
N ALA A 109 12.46 -6.27 23.56
CA ALA A 109 12.56 -7.68 23.94
C ALA A 109 12.64 -7.88 25.48
N ILE A 110 11.97 -6.98 26.22
CA ILE A 110 11.89 -7.07 27.67
C ILE A 110 10.95 -8.18 28.07
N THR A 111 11.41 -9.05 28.97
CA THR A 111 10.62 -10.02 29.71
C THR A 111 10.49 -9.59 31.17
N THR A 112 9.31 -9.81 31.75
CA THR A 112 9.09 -9.55 33.16
C THR A 112 9.69 -10.68 33.97
N ALA A 113 10.72 -10.41 34.76
CA ALA A 113 11.17 -11.34 35.78
C ALA A 113 10.25 -11.23 36.99
N TYR A 114 9.66 -12.34 37.41
CA TYR A 114 8.98 -12.40 38.71
C TYR A 114 10.02 -12.74 39.76
N ASP A 115 10.10 -11.93 40.80
CA ASP A 115 10.85 -12.34 41.96
C ASP A 115 10.09 -13.40 42.76
N SER A 116 10.76 -13.98 43.74
CA SER A 116 10.18 -15.01 44.64
C SER A 116 9.06 -14.47 45.55
N TYR A 117 8.80 -13.15 45.53
CA TYR A 117 7.82 -12.45 46.37
C TYR A 117 6.65 -11.88 45.54
N GLY A 118 6.64 -12.06 44.19
CA GLY A 118 5.57 -11.64 43.25
C GLY A 118 5.69 -10.19 42.82
N ASN A 119 5.60 -9.97 41.55
CA ASN A 119 5.37 -8.71 40.83
C ASN A 119 6.14 -7.44 41.33
N LEU A 120 7.44 -7.43 41.12
CA LEU A 120 8.19 -6.17 41.14
C LEU A 120 8.35 -5.67 39.71
N ASP A 121 7.55 -4.70 39.33
CA ASP A 121 7.46 -4.15 37.96
C ASP A 121 8.80 -3.57 37.43
N TYR A 122 9.71 -3.27 38.32
CA TYR A 122 11.04 -2.75 38.02
C TYR A 122 12.12 -3.85 37.84
N VAL A 123 11.77 -5.13 38.04
CA VAL A 123 12.69 -6.25 37.79
C VAL A 123 12.32 -6.84 36.43
N TYR A 124 13.23 -6.73 35.49
CA TYR A 124 13.05 -7.23 34.13
C TYR A 124 14.33 -7.86 33.60
N ASP A 125 14.19 -8.65 32.55
CA ASP A 125 15.29 -9.18 31.76
C ASP A 125 15.10 -8.83 30.28
N VAL A 126 16.12 -9.02 29.45
CA VAL A 126 16.12 -8.75 28.02
C VAL A 126 16.56 -10.01 27.28
N ASP A 127 15.64 -10.70 26.61
CA ASP A 127 15.91 -11.99 25.97
C ASP A 127 16.58 -11.87 24.59
N ASP A 128 16.44 -10.70 23.92
CA ASP A 128 16.95 -10.50 22.55
C ASP A 128 17.09 -8.99 22.24
N ILE A 129 17.62 -8.67 21.06
CA ILE A 129 17.63 -7.29 20.56
C ILE A 129 16.24 -6.92 20.05
N GLY A 130 15.57 -6.07 20.79
CA GLY A 130 14.24 -5.53 20.41
C GLY A 130 14.28 -4.11 19.88
N HIS A 131 13.09 -3.57 19.68
CA HIS A 131 12.86 -2.21 19.18
C HIS A 131 11.93 -1.47 20.11
N LYS A 132 11.94 -0.14 20.02
CA LYS A 132 10.93 0.71 20.67
C LYS A 132 9.90 1.14 19.63
N PHE A 133 8.81 0.37 19.51
CA PHE A 133 7.73 0.58 18.57
C PHE A 133 6.39 0.81 19.28
N ASP A 134 6.42 1.65 20.31
CA ASP A 134 5.20 2.02 21.03
C ASP A 134 4.33 2.94 20.18
N ILE A 135 3.04 2.83 20.39
CA ILE A 135 2.08 3.84 19.94
C ILE A 135 1.74 4.75 21.13
N SER A 136 1.72 6.07 20.89
CA SER A 136 1.28 7.01 21.93
C SER A 136 -0.24 6.92 22.14
N GLU A 137 -0.73 7.24 23.34
CA GLU A 137 -2.17 7.30 23.63
C GLU A 137 -2.90 8.29 22.74
N LEU A 138 -2.26 9.39 22.35
CA LEU A 138 -2.81 10.37 21.42
C LEU A 138 -2.97 9.77 20.01
N ASP A 139 -1.96 9.05 19.51
CA ASP A 139 -2.03 8.37 18.23
C ASP A 139 -3.09 7.27 18.25
N ALA A 140 -3.22 6.52 19.34
CA ALA A 140 -4.22 5.47 19.50
C ALA A 140 -5.65 6.06 19.49
N ALA A 141 -5.89 7.12 20.25
CA ALA A 141 -7.18 7.82 20.28
C ALA A 141 -7.56 8.37 18.91
N TYR A 142 -6.60 9.01 18.22
CA TYR A 142 -6.80 9.48 16.85
C TYR A 142 -7.13 8.32 15.88
N ALA A 143 -6.36 7.23 15.94
CA ALA A 143 -6.58 6.06 15.10
C ALA A 143 -7.98 5.46 15.29
N ILE A 144 -8.46 5.33 16.53
CA ILE A 144 -9.81 4.86 16.85
C ILE A 144 -10.88 5.76 16.20
N ALA A 145 -10.69 7.09 16.29
CA ALA A 145 -11.62 8.05 15.69
C ALA A 145 -11.64 7.95 14.15
N GLN A 146 -10.48 7.70 13.51
CA GLN A 146 -10.39 7.52 12.05
C GLN A 146 -10.99 6.17 11.61
N LEU A 147 -10.74 5.09 12.34
CA LEU A 147 -11.27 3.77 12.03
C LEU A 147 -12.81 3.77 11.96
N LYS A 148 -13.47 4.51 12.86
CA LYS A 148 -14.95 4.66 12.85
C LYS A 148 -15.47 5.33 11.57
N LYS A 149 -14.64 6.08 10.84
CA LYS A 149 -15.00 6.81 9.61
C LYS A 149 -14.54 6.08 8.33
N THR A 150 -13.80 4.98 8.45
CA THR A 150 -13.14 4.33 7.30
C THR A 150 -14.13 3.95 6.21
N ASP A 151 -15.26 3.35 6.54
CA ASP A 151 -16.25 2.91 5.54
C ASP A 151 -16.88 4.10 4.80
N SER A 152 -17.15 5.22 5.49
CA SER A 152 -17.64 6.45 4.85
C SER A 152 -16.59 7.08 3.92
N PHE A 153 -15.33 7.05 4.31
CA PHE A 153 -14.22 7.54 3.48
C PHE A 153 -14.01 6.67 2.23
N ILE A 154 -14.15 5.35 2.35
CA ILE A 154 -14.08 4.43 1.22
C ILE A 154 -15.23 4.73 0.25
N LYS A 155 -16.46 4.81 0.74
CA LYS A 155 -17.63 5.12 -0.07
C LYS A 155 -17.42 6.43 -0.85
N ARG A 156 -16.97 7.49 -0.18
CA ARG A 156 -16.71 8.78 -0.84
C ARG A 156 -15.64 8.68 -1.93
N ARG A 157 -14.54 7.99 -1.68
CA ARG A 157 -13.51 7.78 -2.72
C ARG A 157 -14.02 6.97 -3.90
N GLN A 158 -14.89 5.99 -3.69
CA GLN A 158 -15.52 5.23 -4.76
C GLN A 158 -16.46 6.11 -5.61
N GLU A 159 -17.20 7.05 -4.99
CA GLU A 159 -18.02 8.04 -5.69
C GLU A 159 -17.15 8.96 -6.56
N ILE A 160 -16.04 9.47 -6.02
CA ILE A 160 -15.08 10.31 -6.76
C ILE A 160 -14.47 9.51 -7.93
N ALA A 161 -14.05 8.27 -7.68
CA ALA A 161 -13.49 7.41 -8.72
C ALA A 161 -14.48 7.19 -9.87
N LYS A 162 -15.76 7.02 -9.55
CA LYS A 162 -16.83 6.89 -10.54
C LYS A 162 -16.96 8.15 -11.41
N ILE A 163 -16.89 9.35 -10.81
CA ILE A 163 -16.91 10.61 -11.57
C ILE A 163 -15.70 10.68 -12.52
N TYR A 164 -14.51 10.34 -12.03
CA TYR A 164 -13.30 10.31 -12.88
C TYR A 164 -13.44 9.31 -14.04
N GLU A 165 -13.93 8.11 -13.77
CA GLU A 165 -14.15 7.09 -14.80
C GLU A 165 -15.12 7.57 -15.87
N ASP A 166 -16.28 8.07 -15.47
CA ASP A 166 -17.32 8.52 -16.40
C ASP A 166 -16.85 9.69 -17.28
N ARG A 167 -16.03 10.60 -16.70
CA ARG A 167 -15.55 11.79 -17.38
C ARG A 167 -14.28 11.56 -18.23
N LEU A 168 -13.45 10.58 -17.90
CA LEU A 168 -12.10 10.44 -18.48
C LEU A 168 -11.91 9.17 -19.32
N LYS A 169 -12.84 8.21 -19.31
CA LYS A 169 -12.69 6.89 -19.98
C LYS A 169 -12.47 6.97 -21.49
N ASP A 170 -13.07 7.99 -22.15
CA ASP A 170 -13.03 8.14 -23.61
C ASP A 170 -12.09 9.27 -24.07
N ILE A 171 -11.26 9.79 -23.17
CA ILE A 171 -10.35 10.89 -23.48
C ILE A 171 -9.07 10.37 -24.13
N LYS A 172 -8.76 10.92 -25.31
CA LYS A 172 -7.54 10.56 -26.05
C LYS A 172 -6.30 10.77 -25.16
N HIS A 173 -5.31 9.88 -25.30
CA HIS A 173 -4.07 9.85 -24.53
C HIS A 173 -4.20 9.46 -23.06
N ILE A 174 -5.42 9.24 -22.55
CA ILE A 174 -5.66 8.80 -21.19
C ILE A 174 -6.18 7.36 -21.20
N THR A 175 -5.63 6.53 -20.32
CA THR A 175 -6.16 5.19 -20.07
C THR A 175 -6.46 5.08 -18.58
N ILE A 176 -7.69 4.75 -18.25
CA ILE A 176 -8.12 4.44 -16.89
C ILE A 176 -7.98 2.94 -16.65
N LEU A 177 -7.49 2.57 -15.47
CA LEU A 177 -7.47 1.17 -15.07
C LEU A 177 -8.90 0.67 -14.84
N PRO A 178 -9.22 -0.59 -15.19
CA PRO A 178 -10.58 -1.12 -15.04
C PRO A 178 -11.10 -0.99 -13.61
N HIS A 179 -12.34 -0.51 -13.48
CA HIS A 179 -13.03 -0.43 -12.18
C HIS A 179 -13.19 -1.81 -11.55
N LYS A 180 -12.99 -1.89 -10.23
CA LYS A 180 -13.29 -3.07 -9.42
C LYS A 180 -14.02 -2.64 -8.16
N ASN A 181 -15.17 -3.24 -7.89
CA ASN A 181 -16.02 -2.89 -6.74
C ASN A 181 -15.31 -2.98 -5.39
N GLU A 182 -14.31 -3.86 -5.27
CA GLU A 182 -13.52 -4.04 -4.04
C GLU A 182 -12.37 -3.05 -3.89
N HIS A 183 -12.18 -2.16 -4.87
CA HIS A 183 -11.14 -1.13 -4.84
C HIS A 183 -11.56 0.02 -3.92
N ILE A 184 -10.73 0.36 -2.94
CA ILE A 184 -11.00 1.44 -1.99
C ILE A 184 -10.41 2.80 -2.41
N TYR A 185 -9.74 2.84 -3.55
CA TYR A 185 -9.18 4.05 -4.17
C TYR A 185 -8.40 4.96 -3.23
N THR A 186 -7.40 4.42 -2.54
CA THR A 186 -6.43 5.28 -1.85
C THR A 186 -5.56 6.06 -2.84
N GLN A 187 -5.56 5.64 -4.09
CA GLN A 187 -4.95 6.30 -5.24
C GLN A 187 -5.87 6.11 -6.45
N PHE A 188 -6.08 7.16 -7.25
CA PHE A 188 -6.72 7.06 -8.56
C PHE A 188 -5.65 7.23 -9.63
N ILE A 189 -5.27 6.12 -10.26
CA ILE A 189 -4.14 6.07 -11.20
C ILE A 189 -4.68 6.05 -12.62
N ILE A 190 -4.20 6.98 -13.44
CA ILE A 190 -4.39 7.00 -14.89
C ILE A 190 -3.06 6.76 -15.60
N LYS A 191 -3.12 6.37 -16.86
CA LYS A 191 -1.94 6.31 -17.74
C LYS A 191 -2.04 7.41 -18.79
N ILE A 192 -0.94 8.10 -18.98
CA ILE A 192 -0.74 9.09 -20.04
C ILE A 192 0.13 8.45 -21.12
N SER A 193 -0.34 8.39 -22.36
CA SER A 193 0.31 7.65 -23.45
C SER A 193 1.70 8.20 -23.82
N ARG A 194 1.93 9.49 -23.63
CA ARG A 194 3.18 10.19 -23.95
C ARG A 194 3.50 11.28 -22.92
N ASN A 195 4.78 11.47 -22.67
CA ASN A 195 5.33 12.62 -21.94
C ASN A 195 4.57 12.96 -20.63
N ARG A 196 4.31 11.90 -19.80
CA ARG A 196 3.59 12.00 -18.53
C ARG A 196 4.09 13.16 -17.65
N ASP A 197 5.41 13.43 -17.61
CA ASP A 197 5.96 14.48 -16.74
C ASP A 197 5.59 15.90 -17.22
N ALA A 198 5.50 16.12 -18.52
CA ALA A 198 5.00 17.39 -19.04
C ALA A 198 3.50 17.55 -18.74
N PHE A 199 2.71 16.47 -18.87
CA PHE A 199 1.29 16.47 -18.51
C PHE A 199 1.10 16.81 -17.03
N ALA A 200 1.90 16.23 -16.15
CA ALA A 200 1.87 16.53 -14.72
C ALA A 200 2.25 17.99 -14.41
N ARG A 201 3.21 18.56 -15.13
CA ARG A 201 3.56 19.99 -15.01
C ARG A 201 2.43 20.89 -15.45
N ALA A 202 1.79 20.62 -16.60
CA ALA A 202 0.65 21.39 -17.07
C ALA A 202 -0.52 21.36 -16.07
N LEU A 203 -0.82 20.20 -15.48
CA LEU A 203 -1.81 20.10 -14.40
C LEU A 203 -1.42 20.94 -13.18
N LYS A 204 -0.14 20.90 -12.78
CA LYS A 204 0.35 21.70 -11.65
C LYS A 204 0.20 23.20 -11.88
N GLU A 205 0.45 23.70 -13.09
CA GLU A 205 0.26 25.10 -13.49
C GLU A 205 -1.22 25.52 -13.40
N LYS A 206 -2.13 24.56 -13.56
CA LYS A 206 -3.58 24.74 -13.35
C LYS A 206 -4.01 24.50 -11.88
N GLY A 207 -3.07 24.39 -10.94
CA GLY A 207 -3.37 24.18 -9.53
C GLY A 207 -3.77 22.73 -9.15
N VAL A 208 -3.67 21.78 -10.08
CA VAL A 208 -3.98 20.37 -9.83
C VAL A 208 -2.69 19.61 -9.44
N SER A 209 -2.59 19.23 -8.17
CA SER A 209 -1.48 18.41 -7.67
C SER A 209 -1.64 16.95 -8.08
N THR A 210 -0.57 16.37 -8.60
CA THR A 210 -0.52 14.95 -8.97
C THR A 210 0.57 14.22 -8.22
N ALA A 211 0.53 12.88 -8.23
CA ALA A 211 1.54 12.06 -7.60
C ALA A 211 2.00 10.92 -8.51
N LEU A 212 3.22 10.44 -8.26
CA LEU A 212 3.77 9.26 -8.90
C LEU A 212 3.92 8.14 -7.87
N ASN A 213 3.19 7.06 -8.04
CA ASN A 213 3.15 5.94 -7.11
C ASN A 213 3.48 4.61 -7.84
N TYR A 214 4.74 4.19 -7.93
CA TYR A 214 5.98 4.77 -7.41
C TYR A 214 7.11 4.63 -8.44
N ILE A 215 8.31 5.20 -8.14
CA ILE A 215 9.51 4.88 -8.91
C ILE A 215 9.87 3.41 -8.64
N PRO A 216 10.02 2.56 -9.67
CA PRO A 216 10.40 1.16 -9.48
C PRO A 216 11.75 1.02 -8.79
N LEU A 217 11.86 0.09 -7.83
CA LEU A 217 13.06 -0.08 -7.01
C LEU A 217 14.34 -0.26 -7.82
N HIS A 218 14.26 -0.97 -8.96
CA HIS A 218 15.41 -1.23 -9.83
C HIS A 218 15.95 0.04 -10.53
N LEU A 219 15.22 1.15 -10.50
CA LEU A 219 15.69 2.45 -11.02
C LEU A 219 16.36 3.30 -9.93
N LEU A 220 16.16 2.98 -8.66
CA LEU A 220 16.76 3.70 -7.54
C LEU A 220 18.24 3.31 -7.39
N THR A 221 19.11 4.30 -7.26
CA THR A 221 20.58 4.15 -7.28
C THR A 221 21.08 3.06 -6.33
N TYR A 222 20.61 3.03 -5.08
CA TYR A 222 21.02 2.03 -4.11
C TYR A 222 20.76 0.60 -4.59
N TYR A 223 19.52 0.30 -5.01
CA TYR A 223 19.13 -1.05 -5.41
C TYR A 223 19.79 -1.44 -6.74
N LYS A 224 19.83 -0.50 -7.69
CA LYS A 224 20.50 -0.69 -8.97
C LYS A 224 21.96 -1.10 -8.77
N ASN A 225 22.70 -0.40 -7.93
CA ASN A 225 24.12 -0.67 -7.68
C ASN A 225 24.33 -1.94 -6.86
N LYS A 226 23.56 -2.11 -5.77
CA LYS A 226 23.67 -3.27 -4.88
C LYS A 226 23.42 -4.61 -5.58
N TYR A 227 22.47 -4.65 -6.50
CA TYR A 227 22.05 -5.88 -7.18
C TYR A 227 22.45 -5.91 -8.66
N SER A 228 23.19 -4.93 -9.16
CA SER A 228 23.62 -4.81 -10.56
C SER A 228 22.46 -4.96 -11.56
N ILE A 229 21.29 -4.36 -11.23
CA ILE A 229 20.07 -4.52 -11.99
C ILE A 229 20.08 -3.60 -13.22
N LYS A 230 19.85 -4.17 -14.41
CA LYS A 230 19.68 -3.39 -15.64
C LYS A 230 18.33 -2.65 -15.62
N ILE A 231 18.29 -1.44 -16.20
CA ILE A 231 17.04 -0.63 -16.31
C ILE A 231 15.92 -1.42 -17.02
N THR A 232 16.29 -2.23 -18.01
CA THR A 232 15.35 -3.05 -18.81
C THR A 232 14.98 -4.39 -18.18
N ALA A 233 15.49 -4.71 -16.98
CA ALA A 233 15.24 -6.01 -16.31
C ALA A 233 13.75 -6.27 -16.04
N PHE A 234 12.95 -5.21 -15.87
CA PHE A 234 11.53 -5.30 -15.59
C PHE A 234 10.74 -4.39 -16.55
N PRO A 235 10.55 -4.82 -17.81
CA PRO A 235 9.99 -3.96 -18.86
C PRO A 235 8.56 -3.50 -18.56
N ASN A 236 7.72 -4.34 -17.98
CA ASN A 236 6.36 -3.96 -17.61
C ASN A 236 6.33 -2.90 -16.50
N ALA A 237 7.21 -3.02 -15.50
CA ALA A 237 7.33 -2.03 -14.44
C ALA A 237 7.85 -0.69 -14.99
N LEU A 238 8.84 -0.72 -15.88
CA LEU A 238 9.39 0.45 -16.53
C LEU A 238 8.33 1.16 -17.39
N ASN A 239 7.62 0.43 -18.24
CA ASN A 239 6.57 0.97 -19.12
C ASN A 239 5.43 1.60 -18.30
N ASN A 240 4.96 0.92 -17.27
CA ASN A 240 3.95 1.49 -16.38
C ASN A 240 4.46 2.77 -15.68
N TYR A 241 5.68 2.77 -15.15
CA TYR A 241 6.29 3.93 -14.51
C TYR A 241 6.34 5.16 -15.43
N GLN A 242 6.64 4.97 -16.70
CA GLN A 242 6.70 6.06 -17.68
C GLN A 242 5.35 6.69 -17.97
N GLN A 243 4.25 5.99 -17.71
CA GLN A 243 2.90 6.40 -18.09
C GLN A 243 2.01 6.79 -16.90
N ILE A 244 2.19 6.16 -15.72
CA ILE A 244 1.25 6.35 -14.60
C ILE A 244 1.33 7.73 -13.99
N LEU A 245 0.16 8.24 -13.59
CA LEU A 245 -0.03 9.48 -12.87
C LEU A 245 -1.23 9.33 -11.93
N SER A 246 -1.10 9.72 -10.67
CA SER A 246 -2.21 9.69 -9.72
C SER A 246 -2.87 11.05 -9.63
N LEU A 247 -4.19 11.09 -9.84
CA LEU A 247 -5.04 12.26 -9.63
C LEU A 247 -5.40 12.41 -8.15
N PRO A 248 -5.79 13.63 -7.71
CA PRO A 248 -6.24 13.88 -6.35
C PRO A 248 -7.44 12.99 -5.99
N ILE A 249 -7.35 12.26 -4.88
CA ILE A 249 -8.49 11.50 -4.35
C ILE A 249 -8.39 11.40 -2.83
N TYR A 250 -9.37 11.98 -2.13
CA TYR A 250 -9.53 11.93 -0.68
C TYR A 250 -10.97 12.25 -0.30
N ALA A 251 -11.39 11.81 0.89
CA ALA A 251 -12.80 11.87 1.28
C ALA A 251 -13.37 13.29 1.43
N GLY A 252 -12.51 14.29 1.65
CA GLY A 252 -12.94 15.69 1.75
C GLY A 252 -13.02 16.44 0.42
N LEU A 253 -12.68 15.79 -0.72
CA LEU A 253 -12.73 16.43 -2.03
C LEU A 253 -14.19 16.64 -2.44
N THR A 254 -14.56 17.88 -2.79
CA THR A 254 -15.92 18.23 -3.21
C THR A 254 -16.18 17.80 -4.66
N ASN A 255 -17.45 17.77 -5.08
CA ASN A 255 -17.78 17.43 -6.47
C ASN A 255 -17.30 18.53 -7.43
N GLU A 256 -17.32 19.77 -7.00
CA GLU A 256 -16.83 20.93 -7.77
C GLU A 256 -15.32 20.78 -8.03
N GLU A 257 -14.55 20.44 -7.01
CA GLU A 257 -13.10 20.19 -7.14
C GLU A 257 -12.81 18.98 -8.02
N VAL A 258 -13.57 17.89 -7.89
CA VAL A 258 -13.44 16.70 -8.76
C VAL A 258 -13.73 17.06 -10.21
N ASN A 259 -14.80 17.81 -10.47
CA ASN A 259 -15.14 18.27 -11.82
C ASN A 259 -14.07 19.20 -12.37
N TYR A 260 -13.57 20.13 -11.56
CA TYR A 260 -12.45 20.98 -11.95
C TYR A 260 -11.22 20.17 -12.40
N VAL A 261 -10.84 19.17 -11.62
CA VAL A 261 -9.74 18.25 -12.01
C VAL A 261 -10.02 17.58 -13.35
N CYS A 262 -11.24 17.07 -13.55
CA CYS A 262 -11.65 16.49 -14.83
C CYS A 262 -11.52 17.48 -15.99
N ASP A 263 -12.00 18.70 -15.81
CA ASP A 263 -11.96 19.75 -16.84
C ASP A 263 -10.53 20.07 -17.25
N GLN A 264 -9.61 20.22 -16.27
CA GLN A 264 -8.20 20.47 -16.57
C GLN A 264 -7.54 19.28 -17.27
N VAL A 265 -7.83 18.05 -16.84
CA VAL A 265 -7.31 16.83 -17.49
C VAL A 265 -7.79 16.74 -18.94
N VAL A 266 -9.08 16.99 -19.21
CA VAL A 266 -9.66 16.96 -20.55
C VAL A 266 -9.07 18.06 -21.43
N GLN A 267 -9.00 19.29 -20.95
CA GLN A 267 -8.43 20.43 -21.70
C GLN A 267 -6.99 20.14 -22.13
N ILE A 268 -6.14 19.74 -21.18
CA ILE A 268 -4.73 19.43 -21.47
C ILE A 268 -4.62 18.27 -22.45
N ALA A 269 -5.45 17.23 -22.31
CA ALA A 269 -5.41 16.05 -23.18
C ALA A 269 -5.84 16.38 -24.62
N GLN A 270 -6.75 17.34 -24.84
CA GLN A 270 -7.18 17.80 -26.17
C GLN A 270 -6.06 18.54 -26.90
N GLU A 271 -5.24 19.28 -26.18
CA GLU A 271 -4.08 20.02 -26.71
C GLU A 271 -2.80 19.14 -26.78
N TRP A 272 -2.89 17.86 -26.35
CA TRP A 272 -1.73 16.97 -26.19
C TRP A 272 -1.32 16.34 -27.52
N ILE A 273 -0.09 16.65 -27.96
CA ILE A 273 0.48 16.18 -29.25
C ILE A 273 1.45 15.00 -29.04
#